data_e9db1f01c99937a09a1eb5d65aff82f8
#
_entry.id   e9db1f01c99937a09a1eb5d65aff82f8
#
_cell.length_a   1.000
_cell.length_b   1.000
_cell.length_c   1.000
_cell.angle_alpha   90.00
_cell.angle_beta   90.00
_cell.angle_gamma   90.00
#
_symmetry.space_group_name_H-M   'P 1'
#
loop_
_entity.id
_entity.type
_entity.pdbx_description
1 polymer ?
#
loop_
_entity_poly.entity_id
_entity_poly.type
_entity_poly.pdbx_seq_one_letter_code
_entity_poly.pdbx_strand_id
1 'polypeptide(L)'
;TLRTKEIKEVLHVTGNAMGTYLKDVATSLAGRTMFIESADGSFKCMSLVGVVSYESGSGTMEIKFEPEIKDYIYDLKANFTMLNIPMMLSFRSGWSYRLYELLSSRAYHSKYDKETGNVFHIKYGVSEIKLHLGTVQIKDDKGKINRDIQRELEKKEIDYDYILRKYQNFH
;
A
#
# COMPACT_ATOMS: atom_id res chain seq x y z
N THR A 1 -0.83 1.63 -20.68
CA THR A 1 -2.19 1.75 -21.27
C THR A 1 -3.00 0.53 -20.88
N LEU A 2 -4.20 0.74 -20.36
CA LEU A 2 -5.15 -0.30 -19.95
C LEU A 2 -6.39 -0.23 -20.84
N ARG A 3 -6.93 -1.39 -21.23
CA ARG A 3 -8.19 -1.44 -21.98
C ARG A 3 -9.37 -1.62 -21.04
N THR A 4 -10.47 -0.90 -21.28
CA THR A 4 -11.68 -1.01 -20.45
C THR A 4 -12.20 -2.46 -20.35
N LYS A 5 -12.04 -3.25 -21.41
CA LYS A 5 -12.41 -4.67 -21.42
C LYS A 5 -11.61 -5.46 -20.38
N GLU A 6 -10.30 -5.26 -20.34
CA GLU A 6 -9.40 -5.91 -19.37
C GLU A 6 -9.72 -5.49 -17.93
N ILE A 7 -10.01 -4.19 -17.73
CA ILE A 7 -10.41 -3.67 -16.42
C ILE A 7 -11.71 -4.33 -15.95
N LYS A 8 -12.71 -4.45 -16.85
CA LYS A 8 -13.99 -5.10 -16.54
C LYS A 8 -13.82 -6.57 -16.15
N GLU A 9 -13.01 -7.30 -16.90
CA GLU A 9 -12.74 -8.72 -16.64
C GLU A 9 -12.05 -8.91 -15.29
N VAL A 10 -11.04 -8.11 -15.00
CA VAL A 10 -10.24 -8.19 -13.78
C VAL A 10 -11.03 -7.78 -12.52
N LEU A 11 -11.83 -6.72 -12.63
CA LEU A 11 -12.57 -6.18 -11.48
C LEU A 11 -13.99 -6.76 -11.37
N HIS A 12 -14.39 -7.65 -12.29
CA HIS A 12 -15.75 -8.22 -12.36
C HIS A 12 -16.86 -7.15 -12.36
N VAL A 13 -16.59 -5.98 -12.95
CA VAL A 13 -17.56 -4.87 -13.03
C VAL A 13 -18.46 -5.06 -14.24
N THR A 14 -19.77 -5.17 -13.99
CA THR A 14 -20.80 -5.26 -15.02
C THR A 14 -21.63 -3.97 -15.04
N GLY A 15 -22.05 -3.54 -16.25
CA GLY A 15 -22.98 -2.42 -16.42
C GLY A 15 -22.41 -1.18 -17.13
N ASN A 16 -23.28 -0.18 -17.34
CA ASN A 16 -23.02 1.05 -18.12
C ASN A 16 -22.35 2.17 -17.30
N ALA A 17 -22.19 1.99 -15.98
CA ALA A 17 -21.60 3.01 -15.09
C ALA A 17 -20.07 3.11 -15.18
N MET A 18 -19.42 2.41 -16.10
CA MET A 18 -17.96 2.34 -16.21
C MET A 18 -17.32 3.73 -16.39
N GLY A 19 -17.94 4.63 -17.15
CA GLY A 19 -17.39 5.97 -17.37
C GLY A 19 -17.30 6.80 -16.08
N THR A 20 -18.33 6.74 -15.23
CA THR A 20 -18.33 7.40 -13.92
C THR A 20 -17.30 6.75 -13.00
N TYR A 21 -17.30 5.42 -12.95
CA TYR A 21 -16.32 4.67 -12.15
C TYR A 21 -14.87 5.02 -12.52
N LEU A 22 -14.56 5.06 -13.83
CA LEU A 22 -13.21 5.42 -14.30
C LEU A 22 -12.85 6.87 -13.97
N LYS A 23 -13.80 7.81 -13.97
CA LYS A 23 -13.55 9.19 -13.52
C LYS A 23 -13.20 9.24 -12.03
N ASP A 24 -13.93 8.52 -11.19
CA ASP A 24 -13.68 8.46 -9.76
C ASP A 24 -12.31 7.85 -9.47
N VAL A 25 -11.98 6.75 -10.15
CA VAL A 25 -10.65 6.12 -10.07
C VAL A 25 -9.56 7.09 -10.53
N ALA A 26 -9.74 7.78 -11.66
CA ALA A 26 -8.78 8.74 -12.19
C ALA A 26 -8.55 9.89 -11.21
N THR A 27 -9.62 10.45 -10.63
CA THR A 27 -9.55 11.52 -9.64
C THR A 27 -8.83 11.04 -8.38
N SER A 28 -9.14 9.85 -7.90
CA SER A 28 -8.49 9.26 -6.73
C SER A 28 -6.99 9.02 -6.97
N LEU A 29 -6.61 8.52 -8.15
CA LEU A 29 -5.21 8.29 -8.51
C LEU A 29 -4.43 9.61 -8.66
N ALA A 30 -5.00 10.60 -9.35
CA ALA A 30 -4.38 11.90 -9.55
C ALA A 30 -4.16 12.67 -8.23
N GLY A 31 -5.01 12.42 -7.22
CA GLY A 31 -4.86 12.99 -5.89
C GLY A 31 -3.86 12.27 -4.97
N ARG A 32 -3.25 11.17 -5.43
CA ARG A 32 -2.28 10.42 -4.59
C ARG A 32 -0.91 11.08 -4.60
N THR A 33 -0.41 11.32 -3.40
CA THR A 33 0.94 11.84 -3.19
C THR A 33 1.78 10.82 -2.42
N MET A 34 3.07 10.83 -2.69
CA MET A 34 4.08 10.13 -1.90
C MET A 34 4.84 11.14 -1.06
N PHE A 35 4.95 10.87 0.23
CA PHE A 35 5.68 11.68 1.18
C PHE A 35 6.87 10.90 1.71
N ILE A 36 8.07 11.46 1.57
CA ILE A 36 9.31 10.85 2.04
C ILE A 36 9.96 11.82 3.00
N GLU A 37 10.18 11.39 4.22
CA GLU A 37 10.85 12.15 5.26
C GLU A 37 12.22 11.54 5.56
N SER A 38 13.23 12.39 5.66
CA SER A 38 14.60 12.02 6.00
C SER A 38 14.83 12.14 7.50
N ALA A 39 15.84 11.46 8.01
CA ALA A 39 16.17 11.46 9.45
C ALA A 39 16.56 12.84 10.01
N ASP A 40 16.96 13.77 9.15
CA ASP A 40 17.28 15.16 9.49
C ASP A 40 16.07 16.09 9.55
N GLY A 41 14.85 15.55 9.32
CA GLY A 41 13.60 16.31 9.28
C GLY A 41 13.30 16.95 7.92
N SER A 42 14.17 16.79 6.92
CA SER A 42 13.86 17.21 5.56
C SER A 42 12.81 16.27 4.94
N PHE A 43 11.98 16.79 4.05
CA PHE A 43 10.96 15.98 3.39
C PHE A 43 10.86 16.28 1.89
N LYS A 44 10.39 15.28 1.15
CA LYS A 44 10.00 15.40 -0.25
C LYS A 44 8.57 14.90 -0.40
N CYS A 45 7.71 15.75 -0.98
CA CYS A 45 6.33 15.39 -1.33
C CYS A 45 6.20 15.46 -2.86
N MET A 46 5.69 14.38 -3.47
CA MET A 46 5.51 14.31 -4.91
C MET A 46 4.21 13.62 -5.27
N SER A 47 3.62 13.99 -6.40
CA SER A 47 2.47 13.28 -6.95
C SER A 47 2.88 11.91 -7.45
N LEU A 48 2.04 10.90 -7.22
CA LEU A 48 2.28 9.54 -7.72
C LEU A 48 2.03 9.47 -9.23
N VAL A 49 0.99 10.15 -9.69
CA VAL A 49 0.52 10.12 -11.07
C VAL A 49 0.42 11.54 -11.60
N GLY A 50 1.06 11.78 -12.73
CA GLY A 50 1.01 13.09 -13.40
C GLY A 50 -0.22 13.25 -14.27
N VAL A 51 -0.60 12.21 -15.01
CA VAL A 51 -1.73 12.25 -15.92
C VAL A 51 -2.50 10.94 -15.87
N VAL A 52 -3.83 11.06 -15.80
CA VAL A 52 -4.76 9.97 -16.09
C VAL A 52 -5.69 10.43 -17.19
N SER A 53 -5.71 9.74 -18.31
CA SER A 53 -6.60 10.04 -19.42
C SER A 53 -7.42 8.83 -19.81
N TYR A 54 -8.65 9.06 -20.26
CA TYR A 54 -9.54 8.05 -20.77
C TYR A 54 -10.13 8.47 -22.10
N GLU A 55 -9.99 7.65 -23.10
CA GLU A 55 -10.55 7.84 -24.44
C GLU A 55 -11.76 6.92 -24.64
N SER A 56 -12.95 7.50 -24.71
CA SER A 56 -14.20 6.74 -24.80
C SER A 56 -14.34 5.97 -26.10
N GLY A 57 -13.82 6.51 -27.22
CA GLY A 57 -13.90 5.89 -28.54
C GLY A 57 -13.12 4.58 -28.63
N SER A 58 -11.92 4.54 -28.10
CA SER A 58 -11.06 3.35 -28.06
C SER A 58 -11.29 2.49 -26.81
N GLY A 59 -11.95 3.03 -25.79
CA GLY A 59 -12.10 2.38 -24.49
C GLY A 59 -10.77 2.18 -23.76
N THR A 60 -9.80 3.06 -23.98
CA THR A 60 -8.47 2.97 -23.38
C THR A 60 -8.28 3.99 -22.27
N MET A 61 -7.58 3.55 -21.21
CA MET A 61 -7.14 4.40 -20.11
C MET A 61 -5.62 4.43 -20.09
N GLU A 62 -5.05 5.60 -20.07
CA GLU A 62 -3.60 5.81 -19.94
C GLU A 62 -3.30 6.43 -18.58
N ILE A 63 -2.30 5.87 -17.90
CA ILE A 63 -1.78 6.38 -16.63
C ILE A 63 -0.30 6.68 -16.84
N LYS A 64 0.10 7.93 -16.60
CA LYS A 64 1.49 8.38 -16.63
C LYS A 64 1.93 8.73 -15.22
N PHE A 65 2.91 8.01 -14.73
CA PHE A 65 3.55 8.33 -13.46
C PHE A 65 4.43 9.57 -13.60
N GLU A 66 4.60 10.31 -12.50
CA GLU A 66 5.56 11.40 -12.46
C GLU A 66 6.98 10.85 -12.66
N PRO A 67 7.85 11.55 -13.44
CA PRO A 67 9.21 11.09 -13.70
C PRO A 67 10.03 10.88 -12.43
N GLU A 68 9.84 11.73 -11.43
CA GLU A 68 10.54 11.71 -10.15
C GLU A 68 10.24 10.46 -9.31
N ILE A 69 9.11 9.81 -9.60
CA ILE A 69 8.71 8.59 -8.89
C ILE A 69 9.42 7.33 -9.43
N LYS A 70 9.99 7.42 -10.61
CA LYS A 70 10.59 6.28 -11.29
C LYS A 70 11.57 5.50 -10.41
N ASP A 71 12.44 6.21 -9.71
CA ASP A 71 13.49 5.61 -8.87
C ASP A 71 12.92 4.86 -7.64
N TYR A 72 11.66 5.12 -7.30
CA TYR A 72 10.98 4.51 -6.16
C TYR A 72 10.08 3.34 -6.53
N ILE A 73 9.68 3.22 -7.81
CA ILE A 73 8.71 2.19 -8.26
C ILE A 73 9.25 1.31 -9.39
N TYR A 74 10.35 1.70 -10.03
CA TYR A 74 10.88 1.00 -11.20
C TYR A 74 12.29 0.52 -10.94
N ASP A 75 12.64 -0.64 -11.49
CA ASP A 75 14.00 -1.23 -11.41
C ASP A 75 14.52 -1.41 -9.96
N LEU A 76 13.62 -1.68 -9.04
CA LEU A 76 13.98 -1.89 -7.64
C LEU A 76 14.83 -3.16 -7.50
N LYS A 77 16.08 -3.00 -7.05
CA LYS A 77 17.02 -4.11 -6.85
C LYS A 77 16.97 -4.68 -5.43
N ALA A 78 16.44 -3.92 -4.48
CA ALA A 78 16.33 -4.29 -3.08
C ALA A 78 15.11 -3.61 -2.44
N ASN A 79 14.73 -4.08 -1.24
CA ASN A 79 13.64 -3.51 -0.44
C ASN A 79 12.28 -3.51 -1.13
N PHE A 80 11.99 -4.54 -1.91
CA PHE A 80 10.68 -4.75 -2.53
C PHE A 80 10.10 -6.12 -2.16
N THR A 81 8.79 -6.23 -2.28
CA THR A 81 8.06 -7.48 -2.08
C THR A 81 7.34 -7.84 -3.37
N MET A 82 7.59 -9.05 -3.87
CA MET A 82 6.83 -9.57 -5.02
C MET A 82 5.45 -10.04 -4.57
N LEU A 83 4.42 -9.52 -5.22
CA LEU A 83 3.04 -9.85 -4.93
C LEU A 83 2.40 -10.56 -6.13
N ASN A 84 1.56 -11.55 -5.85
CA ASN A 84 0.79 -12.24 -6.89
C ASN A 84 -0.46 -11.41 -7.21
N ILE A 85 -0.47 -10.72 -8.35
CA ILE A 85 -1.57 -9.85 -8.75
C ILE A 85 -2.91 -10.58 -8.88
N PRO A 86 -3.02 -11.74 -9.55
CA PRO A 86 -4.25 -12.53 -9.58
C PRO A 86 -4.81 -12.83 -8.18
N MET A 87 -3.93 -13.18 -7.23
CA MET A 87 -4.34 -13.43 -5.85
C MET A 87 -4.85 -12.15 -5.18
N MET A 88 -4.15 -11.03 -5.36
CA MET A 88 -4.60 -9.74 -4.82
C MET A 88 -5.98 -9.36 -5.33
N LEU A 89 -6.24 -9.56 -6.61
CA LEU A 89 -7.52 -9.24 -7.25
C LEU A 89 -8.67 -10.16 -6.80
N SER A 90 -8.37 -11.32 -6.20
CA SER A 90 -9.38 -12.21 -5.61
C SER A 90 -9.90 -11.74 -4.25
N PHE A 91 -9.21 -10.83 -3.59
CA PHE A 91 -9.62 -10.32 -2.28
C PHE A 91 -10.81 -9.35 -2.39
N ARG A 92 -11.75 -9.48 -1.46
CA ARG A 92 -12.94 -8.62 -1.40
C ARG A 92 -12.79 -7.43 -0.44
N SER A 93 -11.71 -7.39 0.32
CA SER A 93 -11.48 -6.37 1.35
C SER A 93 -10.11 -5.74 1.19
N GLY A 94 -10.02 -4.42 1.31
CA GLY A 94 -8.75 -3.69 1.34
C GLY A 94 -7.83 -4.15 2.47
N TRP A 95 -8.38 -4.59 3.59
CA TRP A 95 -7.58 -5.15 4.69
C TRP A 95 -6.91 -6.48 4.32
N SER A 96 -7.56 -7.29 3.50
CA SER A 96 -6.97 -8.54 2.99
C SER A 96 -5.75 -8.26 2.11
N TYR A 97 -5.77 -7.20 1.29
CA TYR A 97 -4.60 -6.77 0.53
C TYR A 97 -3.43 -6.43 1.45
N ARG A 98 -3.67 -5.54 2.42
CA ARG A 98 -2.63 -5.09 3.35
C ARG A 98 -2.08 -6.23 4.20
N LEU A 99 -2.93 -7.14 4.64
CA LEU A 99 -2.49 -8.34 5.35
C LEU A 99 -1.63 -9.24 4.47
N TYR A 100 -2.04 -9.44 3.22
CA TYR A 100 -1.27 -10.22 2.26
C TYR A 100 0.10 -9.58 1.96
N GLU A 101 0.16 -8.27 1.76
CA GLU A 101 1.42 -7.52 1.61
C GLU A 101 2.33 -7.72 2.81
N LEU A 102 1.80 -7.55 4.02
CA LEU A 102 2.54 -7.74 5.27
C LEU A 102 3.11 -9.16 5.39
N LEU A 103 2.29 -10.17 5.16
CA LEU A 103 2.71 -11.56 5.25
C LEU A 103 3.71 -11.90 4.15
N SER A 104 3.51 -11.45 2.91
CA SER A 104 4.42 -11.69 1.79
C SER A 104 5.78 -11.05 2.02
N SER A 105 5.83 -9.83 2.56
CA SER A 105 7.09 -9.15 2.88
C SER A 105 7.91 -9.91 3.92
N ARG A 106 7.27 -10.59 4.84
CA ARG A 106 7.95 -11.37 5.89
C ARG A 106 8.29 -12.78 5.44
N ALA A 107 7.43 -13.41 4.64
CA ALA A 107 7.69 -14.72 4.08
C ALA A 107 9.00 -14.76 3.28
N TYR A 108 9.30 -13.69 2.54
CA TYR A 108 10.55 -13.58 1.78
C TYR A 108 11.80 -13.54 2.66
N HIS A 109 11.68 -13.01 3.88
CA HIS A 109 12.78 -12.95 4.85
C HIS A 109 12.82 -14.13 5.82
N SER A 110 11.80 -14.97 5.83
CA SER A 110 11.78 -16.17 6.68
C SER A 110 12.69 -17.24 6.09
N LYS A 111 13.59 -17.77 6.91
CA LYS A 111 14.34 -18.95 6.51
C LYS A 111 13.37 -20.13 6.40
N TYR A 112 13.48 -20.86 5.31
CA TYR A 112 12.78 -22.13 5.11
C TYR A 112 13.07 -23.05 6.30
N ASP A 113 12.06 -23.41 7.07
CA ASP A 113 12.18 -24.40 8.12
C ASP A 113 11.99 -25.80 7.49
N LYS A 114 13.08 -26.52 7.38
CA LYS A 114 13.09 -27.88 6.79
C LYS A 114 12.34 -28.91 7.65
N GLU A 115 12.17 -28.66 8.95
CA GLU A 115 11.52 -29.60 9.87
C GLU A 115 10.00 -29.48 9.82
N THR A 116 9.48 -28.28 9.62
CA THR A 116 8.03 -28.01 9.62
C THR A 116 7.40 -27.91 8.25
N GLY A 117 8.19 -27.99 7.17
CA GLY A 117 7.72 -27.96 5.79
C GLY A 117 7.01 -26.65 5.42
N ASN A 118 7.65 -25.65 4.91
CA ASN A 118 7.09 -24.38 4.40
C ASN A 118 6.18 -23.57 5.36
N VAL A 119 5.99 -23.99 6.59
CA VAL A 119 5.23 -23.22 7.59
C VAL A 119 6.17 -22.29 8.33
N PHE A 120 5.94 -21.00 8.23
CA PHE A 120 6.64 -20.00 9.02
C PHE A 120 5.69 -19.34 9.99
N HIS A 121 6.20 -19.07 11.19
CA HIS A 121 5.46 -18.38 12.23
C HIS A 121 5.95 -16.95 12.35
N ILE A 122 5.03 -16.00 12.19
CA ILE A 122 5.31 -14.58 12.40
C ILE A 122 4.53 -14.12 13.61
N LYS A 123 5.23 -13.51 14.57
CA LYS A 123 4.59 -12.90 15.74
C LYS A 123 4.45 -11.41 15.52
N TYR A 124 3.22 -10.94 15.60
CA TYR A 124 2.88 -9.52 15.57
C TYR A 124 2.10 -9.13 16.82
N GLY A 125 2.34 -7.92 17.32
CA GLY A 125 1.42 -7.30 18.27
C GLY A 125 0.10 -6.95 17.58
N VAL A 126 -1.01 -7.00 18.31
CA VAL A 126 -2.34 -6.67 17.76
C VAL A 126 -2.37 -5.24 17.22
N SER A 127 -1.77 -4.28 17.93
CA SER A 127 -1.70 -2.89 17.47
C SER A 127 -0.80 -2.74 16.25
N GLU A 128 0.25 -3.53 16.12
CA GLU A 128 1.09 -3.56 14.92
C GLU A 128 0.29 -4.01 13.69
N ILE A 129 -0.52 -5.06 13.81
CA ILE A 129 -1.43 -5.50 12.76
C ILE A 129 -2.44 -4.41 12.42
N LYS A 130 -3.07 -3.80 13.42
CA LYS A 130 -4.04 -2.71 13.22
C LYS A 130 -3.44 -1.53 12.46
N LEU A 131 -2.20 -1.15 12.77
CA LEU A 131 -1.47 -0.11 12.05
C LEU A 131 -1.23 -0.48 10.60
N HIS A 132 -0.73 -1.68 10.32
CA HIS A 132 -0.52 -2.16 8.96
C HIS A 132 -1.81 -2.21 8.15
N LEU A 133 -2.90 -2.61 8.77
CA LEU A 133 -4.22 -2.64 8.12
C LEU A 133 -4.83 -1.24 7.95
N GLY A 134 -4.24 -0.20 8.56
CA GLY A 134 -4.77 1.16 8.54
C GLY A 134 -6.10 1.30 9.30
N THR A 135 -6.37 0.40 10.26
CA THR A 135 -7.58 0.45 11.10
C THR A 135 -7.41 1.36 12.32
N VAL A 136 -6.19 1.77 12.61
CA VAL A 136 -5.85 2.67 13.71
C VAL A 136 -4.83 3.69 13.21
N GLN A 137 -5.05 4.94 13.52
CA GLN A 137 -4.08 6.01 13.26
C GLN A 137 -3.08 6.12 14.41
N ILE A 138 -1.84 6.47 14.10
CA ILE A 138 -0.78 6.66 15.10
C ILE A 138 -1.13 7.82 16.04
N LYS A 139 -1.68 8.90 15.49
CA LYS A 139 -2.17 10.05 16.22
C LYS A 139 -3.66 10.21 16.02
N ASP A 140 -4.36 10.67 17.04
CA ASP A 140 -5.75 11.11 16.94
C ASP A 140 -5.85 12.49 16.24
N ASP A 141 -7.08 12.96 16.01
CA ASP A 141 -7.37 14.26 15.38
C ASP A 141 -6.81 15.46 16.17
N LYS A 142 -6.41 15.26 17.42
CA LYS A 142 -5.75 16.26 18.29
C LYS A 142 -4.24 16.13 18.30
N GLY A 143 -3.66 15.26 17.46
CA GLY A 143 -2.23 15.01 17.40
C GLY A 143 -1.68 14.18 18.57
N LYS A 144 -2.54 13.61 19.42
CA LYS A 144 -2.13 12.79 20.55
C LYS A 144 -1.95 11.34 20.11
N ILE A 145 -0.89 10.69 20.58
CA ILE A 145 -0.62 9.28 20.28
C ILE A 145 -1.76 8.39 20.76
N ASN A 146 -2.18 7.48 19.91
CA ASN A 146 -3.20 6.48 20.23
C ASN A 146 -2.75 5.64 21.44
N ARG A 147 -3.62 5.48 22.44
CA ARG A 147 -3.31 4.79 23.70
C ARG A 147 -2.86 3.34 23.53
N ASP A 148 -3.43 2.62 22.57
CA ASP A 148 -3.08 1.22 22.33
C ASP A 148 -1.67 1.13 21.74
N ILE A 149 -1.30 2.06 20.87
CA ILE A 149 0.04 2.18 20.31
C ILE A 149 1.03 2.56 21.39
N GLN A 150 0.70 3.53 22.22
CA GLN A 150 1.54 3.97 23.33
C GLN A 150 1.84 2.81 24.31
N ARG A 151 0.84 2.01 24.66
CA ARG A 151 1.03 0.84 25.54
C ARG A 151 1.93 -0.24 24.93
N GLU A 152 1.87 -0.47 23.63
CA GLU A 152 2.75 -1.42 22.97
C GLU A 152 4.18 -0.91 22.85
N LEU A 153 4.35 0.39 22.62
CA LEU A 153 5.67 1.04 22.65
C LEU A 153 6.34 0.88 24.00
N GLU A 154 5.61 1.20 25.06
CA GLU A 154 6.09 1.08 26.45
C GLU A 154 6.47 -0.38 26.80
N LYS A 155 5.71 -1.37 26.31
CA LYS A 155 6.00 -2.80 26.54
C LYS A 155 7.21 -3.33 25.81
N LYS A 156 7.55 -2.76 24.65
CA LYS A 156 8.63 -3.26 23.79
C LYS A 156 9.91 -2.45 23.90
N GLU A 157 9.94 -1.42 24.76
CA GLU A 157 11.05 -0.44 24.82
C GLU A 157 11.42 0.13 23.43
N ILE A 158 10.43 0.21 22.52
CA ILE A 158 10.63 0.68 21.15
C ILE A 158 10.41 2.19 21.13
N ASP A 159 11.37 2.89 20.57
CA ASP A 159 11.31 4.33 20.35
C ASP A 159 10.16 4.70 19.40
N TYR A 160 9.43 5.76 19.75
CA TYR A 160 8.35 6.33 18.94
C TYR A 160 8.82 6.71 17.53
N ASP A 161 10.01 7.24 17.40
CA ASP A 161 10.61 7.60 16.11
C ASP A 161 10.85 6.38 15.21
N TYR A 162 11.09 5.21 15.79
CA TYR A 162 11.17 3.96 15.03
C TYR A 162 9.83 3.59 14.38
N ILE A 163 8.74 3.77 15.11
CA ILE A 163 7.39 3.51 14.57
C ILE A 163 7.00 4.55 13.51
N LEU A 164 7.24 5.83 13.75
CA LEU A 164 7.01 6.85 12.75
C LEU A 164 7.77 6.53 11.46
N ARG A 165 9.05 6.25 11.51
CA ARG A 165 9.85 5.87 10.34
C ARG A 165 9.36 4.61 9.65
N LYS A 166 8.85 3.63 10.40
CA LYS A 166 8.38 2.35 9.86
C LYS A 166 7.00 2.45 9.23
N TYR A 167 6.12 3.36 9.70
CA TYR A 167 4.71 3.38 9.33
C TYR A 167 4.26 4.67 8.64
N GLN A 168 5.04 5.74 8.61
CA GLN A 168 4.71 6.98 7.90
C GLN A 168 4.63 6.81 6.38
N ASN A 169 5.25 5.78 5.82
CA ASN A 169 5.25 5.50 4.37
C ASN A 169 4.00 4.75 3.88
N PHE A 170 2.97 4.56 4.72
CA PHE A 170 1.78 3.77 4.38
C PHE A 170 0.47 4.57 4.32
N HIS A 171 0.52 5.91 4.28
CA HIS A 171 -0.67 6.75 4.13
C HIS A 171 -0.76 7.42 2.79
#